data_01c0c157caeb508079b80340df769769
#
_entry.id   01c0c157caeb508079b80340df769769
#
_cell.length_a   1.000
_cell.length_b   1.000
_cell.length_c   1.000
_cell.angle_alpha   90.00
_cell.angle_beta   90.00
_cell.angle_gamma   90.00
#
_symmetry.space_group_name_H-M   'P 1'
#
loop_
_entity.id
_entity.type
_entity.pdbx_description
1 polymer ?
#
loop_
_entity_poly.entity_id
_entity_poly.type
_entity_poly.pdbx_seq_one_letter_code
_entity_poly.pdbx_strand_id
1 'polypeptide(L)'
;MNELTATTAKFYRHSGKAPVLGLILMGIAGFVAVPILGLIYGYLLRYIPFIYINILIVVGYAYAVSFVISKVAKYGRVRNMLLIGLAGFFFGLLADYIGWVSWIAAMSGDPSYLIAFFFPLDVFTIITEIAKEGAWSLSGTTPTGAFLYFVWFVEACIVIGGSTYLSIKALAETPYCEDSDIWADKKPSWALLRLWQMCLNLKRQFRRALLRPSTN
;
A
#
# COMPACT_ATOMS: atom_id res chain seq x y z
N MET A 1 -4.51 22.80 -47.94
CA MET A 1 -4.84 21.48 -47.36
C MET A 1 -4.01 21.38 -46.08
N ASN A 2 -4.66 21.71 -44.95
CA ASN A 2 -4.00 21.68 -43.66
C ASN A 2 -4.13 20.24 -43.10
N GLU A 3 -3.02 19.54 -43.03
CA GLU A 3 -2.93 18.31 -42.25
C GLU A 3 -3.12 18.67 -40.77
N LEU A 4 -4.30 18.44 -40.25
CA LEU A 4 -4.54 18.32 -38.82
C LEU A 4 -3.77 17.10 -38.32
N THR A 5 -2.51 17.34 -37.94
CA THR A 5 -1.75 16.36 -37.16
C THR A 5 -2.55 16.05 -35.89
N ALA A 6 -3.23 14.94 -35.93
CA ALA A 6 -3.88 14.35 -34.73
C ALA A 6 -2.82 14.22 -33.64
N THR A 7 -2.88 15.11 -32.67
CA THR A 7 -2.06 15.06 -31.46
C THR A 7 -2.50 13.80 -30.71
N THR A 8 -1.85 12.68 -30.97
CA THR A 8 -2.00 11.48 -30.15
C THR A 8 -1.64 11.88 -28.74
N ALA A 9 -2.64 11.97 -27.88
CA ALA A 9 -2.45 12.20 -26.47
C ALA A 9 -1.54 11.07 -25.93
N LYS A 10 -0.27 11.40 -25.70
CA LYS A 10 0.69 10.46 -25.09
C LYS A 10 0.23 10.23 -23.64
N PHE A 11 -0.40 9.10 -23.43
CA PHE A 11 -0.68 8.63 -22.07
C PHE A 11 0.66 8.46 -21.34
N TYR A 12 0.72 9.00 -20.13
CA TYR A 12 1.89 8.84 -19.28
C TYR A 12 2.15 7.36 -18.98
N ARG A 13 3.38 6.89 -19.23
CA ARG A 13 3.86 5.57 -18.82
C ARG A 13 5.02 5.75 -17.85
N HIS A 14 4.96 5.04 -16.73
CA HIS A 14 6.08 5.00 -15.80
C HIS A 14 7.31 4.38 -16.47
N SER A 15 8.50 4.91 -16.17
CA SER A 15 9.77 4.46 -16.77
C SER A 15 10.22 3.06 -16.31
N GLY A 16 9.56 2.48 -15.30
CA GLY A 16 9.92 1.17 -14.75
C GLY A 16 11.20 1.17 -13.91
N LYS A 17 11.87 2.32 -13.72
CA LYS A 17 13.09 2.41 -12.93
C LYS A 17 12.81 2.12 -11.45
N ALA A 18 13.73 1.37 -10.82
CA ALA A 18 13.68 1.04 -9.40
C ALA A 18 15.07 1.24 -8.78
N PRO A 19 15.36 2.42 -8.23
CA PRO A 19 16.61 2.65 -7.53
C PRO A 19 16.78 1.66 -6.36
N VAL A 20 17.96 1.05 -6.25
CA VAL A 20 18.26 0.06 -5.18
C VAL A 20 18.02 0.64 -3.80
N LEU A 21 18.45 1.89 -3.57
CA LEU A 21 18.21 2.60 -2.30
C LEU A 21 16.72 2.69 -1.99
N GLY A 22 15.87 2.96 -2.99
CA GLY A 22 14.42 3.03 -2.81
C GLY A 22 13.81 1.68 -2.39
N LEU A 23 14.32 0.57 -2.96
CA LEU A 23 13.90 -0.78 -2.58
C LEU A 23 14.32 -1.12 -1.15
N ILE A 24 15.55 -0.79 -0.76
CA ILE A 24 16.06 -0.99 0.60
C ILE A 24 15.22 -0.19 1.61
N LEU A 25 14.96 1.09 1.34
CA LEU A 25 14.13 1.93 2.20
C LEU A 25 12.71 1.38 2.33
N MET A 26 12.12 0.89 1.24
CA MET A 26 10.81 0.27 1.25
C MET A 26 10.80 -1.02 2.07
N GLY A 27 11.86 -1.84 1.97
CA GLY A 27 12.04 -3.03 2.81
C GLY A 27 12.12 -2.67 4.29
N ILE A 28 13.03 -1.77 4.67
CA ILE A 28 13.21 -1.35 6.08
C ILE A 28 11.91 -0.76 6.64
N ALA A 29 11.27 0.15 5.92
CA ALA A 29 10.02 0.77 6.38
C ALA A 29 8.89 -0.25 6.53
N GLY A 30 8.77 -1.22 5.61
CA GLY A 30 7.80 -2.29 5.69
C GLY A 30 8.05 -3.20 6.91
N PHE A 31 9.28 -3.66 7.10
CA PHE A 31 9.63 -4.52 8.25
C PHE A 31 9.52 -3.82 9.61
N VAL A 32 9.56 -2.50 9.68
CA VAL A 32 9.36 -1.74 10.92
C VAL A 32 7.88 -1.37 11.12
N ALA A 33 7.24 -0.81 10.09
CA ALA A 33 5.89 -0.28 10.24
C ALA A 33 4.81 -1.37 10.26
N VAL A 34 4.97 -2.44 9.47
CA VAL A 34 3.96 -3.51 9.39
C VAL A 34 3.76 -4.24 10.72
N PRO A 35 4.81 -4.62 11.48
CA PRO A 35 4.64 -5.18 12.82
C PRO A 35 3.90 -4.25 13.78
N ILE A 36 4.23 -2.96 13.77
CA ILE A 36 3.57 -1.97 14.64
C ILE A 36 2.08 -1.86 14.28
N LEU A 37 1.76 -1.76 12.99
CA LEU A 37 0.39 -1.71 12.51
C LEU A 37 -0.37 -3.01 12.82
N GLY A 38 0.29 -4.17 12.70
CA GLY A 38 -0.29 -5.47 13.02
C GLY A 38 -0.60 -5.65 14.50
N LEU A 39 0.27 -5.15 15.39
CA LEU A 39 0.00 -5.10 16.83
C LEU A 39 -1.26 -4.26 17.10
N ILE A 40 -1.31 -3.05 16.59
CA ILE A 40 -2.48 -2.17 16.76
C ILE A 40 -3.75 -2.86 16.23
N TYR A 41 -3.67 -3.47 15.05
CA TYR A 41 -4.78 -4.16 14.41
C TYR A 41 -5.33 -5.32 15.25
N GLY A 42 -4.46 -6.25 15.71
CA GLY A 42 -4.88 -7.41 16.50
C GLY A 42 -5.53 -7.00 17.82
N TYR A 43 -4.98 -5.99 18.49
CA TYR A 43 -5.57 -5.46 19.72
C TYR A 43 -6.90 -4.73 19.46
N LEU A 44 -7.02 -3.95 18.37
CA LEU A 44 -8.29 -3.31 18.03
C LEU A 44 -9.40 -4.32 17.79
N LEU A 45 -9.13 -5.40 17.04
CA LEU A 45 -10.11 -6.48 16.83
C LEU A 45 -10.55 -7.16 18.12
N ARG A 46 -9.64 -7.29 19.10
CA ARG A 46 -9.95 -7.91 20.39
C ARG A 46 -10.86 -7.05 21.27
N TYR A 47 -10.58 -5.73 21.32
CA TYR A 47 -11.27 -4.82 22.22
C TYR A 47 -12.55 -4.21 21.64
N ILE A 48 -12.73 -4.25 20.32
CA ILE A 48 -13.92 -3.71 19.65
C ILE A 48 -14.81 -4.86 19.15
N PRO A 49 -15.82 -5.30 19.93
CA PRO A 49 -16.63 -6.49 19.61
C PRO A 49 -17.75 -6.21 18.61
N PHE A 50 -17.60 -5.21 17.72
CA PHE A 50 -18.63 -4.83 16.76
C PHE A 50 -18.22 -5.21 15.33
N ILE A 51 -18.91 -6.20 14.75
CA ILE A 51 -18.56 -6.76 13.43
C ILE A 51 -18.47 -5.71 12.30
N TYR A 52 -19.35 -4.72 12.31
CA TYR A 52 -19.31 -3.65 11.30
C TYR A 52 -18.09 -2.75 11.45
N ILE A 53 -17.68 -2.47 12.68
CA ILE A 53 -16.47 -1.70 12.97
C ILE A 53 -15.23 -2.53 12.62
N ASN A 54 -15.27 -3.84 12.85
CA ASN A 54 -14.17 -4.74 12.47
C ASN A 54 -13.92 -4.73 10.96
N ILE A 55 -14.97 -4.73 10.13
CA ILE A 55 -14.81 -4.58 8.67
C ILE A 55 -14.09 -3.28 8.33
N LEU A 56 -14.45 -2.17 8.98
CA LEU A 56 -13.81 -0.88 8.77
C LEU A 56 -12.34 -0.90 9.22
N ILE A 57 -12.03 -1.57 10.35
CA ILE A 57 -10.67 -1.75 10.86
C ILE A 57 -9.82 -2.56 9.86
N VAL A 58 -10.35 -3.65 9.31
CA VAL A 58 -9.68 -4.49 8.29
C VAL A 58 -9.32 -3.66 7.05
N VAL A 59 -10.29 -2.91 6.52
CA VAL A 59 -10.07 -2.03 5.35
C VAL A 59 -9.07 -0.91 5.68
N GLY A 60 -9.20 -0.30 6.86
CA GLY A 60 -8.27 0.72 7.36
C GLY A 60 -6.85 0.18 7.52
N TYR A 61 -6.71 -1.06 7.97
CA TYR A 61 -5.43 -1.74 8.10
C TYR A 61 -4.77 -1.98 6.73
N ALA A 62 -5.50 -2.53 5.75
CA ALA A 62 -5.01 -2.69 4.39
C ALA A 62 -4.57 -1.35 3.77
N TYR A 63 -5.34 -0.28 4.02
CA TYR A 63 -4.99 1.07 3.60
C TYR A 63 -3.71 1.58 4.28
N ALA A 64 -3.56 1.38 5.59
CA ALA A 64 -2.37 1.82 6.34
C ALA A 64 -1.08 1.14 5.84
N VAL A 65 -1.12 -0.18 5.62
CA VAL A 65 -0.01 -0.95 5.03
C VAL A 65 0.35 -0.40 3.65
N SER A 66 -0.64 -0.23 2.77
CA SER A 66 -0.46 0.34 1.44
C SER A 66 0.11 1.77 1.48
N PHE A 67 -0.38 2.59 2.43
CA PHE A 67 0.10 3.96 2.60
C PHE A 67 1.59 4.01 2.92
N VAL A 68 2.07 3.17 3.83
CA VAL A 68 3.50 3.06 4.16
C VAL A 68 4.31 2.70 2.92
N ILE A 69 3.92 1.62 2.23
CA ILE A 69 4.64 1.12 1.05
C ILE A 69 4.68 2.18 -0.05
N SER A 70 3.54 2.77 -0.39
CA SER A 70 3.44 3.76 -1.47
C SER A 70 4.16 5.07 -1.13
N LYS A 71 4.13 5.53 0.12
CA LYS A 71 4.85 6.72 0.55
C LYS A 71 6.36 6.52 0.46
N VAL A 72 6.86 5.40 0.95
CA VAL A 72 8.30 5.11 0.90
C VAL A 72 8.76 4.82 -0.53
N ALA A 73 7.95 4.14 -1.35
CA ALA A 73 8.21 3.97 -2.77
C ALA A 73 8.33 5.30 -3.51
N LYS A 74 7.44 6.26 -3.23
CA LYS A 74 7.54 7.63 -3.77
C LYS A 74 8.80 8.33 -3.28
N TYR A 75 9.11 8.25 -2.00
CA TYR A 75 10.32 8.85 -1.44
C TYR A 75 11.60 8.25 -2.04
N GLY A 76 11.63 6.92 -2.20
CA GLY A 76 12.71 6.18 -2.84
C GLY A 76 12.72 6.23 -4.38
N ARG A 77 11.80 6.99 -4.99
CA ARG A 77 11.68 7.14 -6.46
C ARG A 77 11.52 5.82 -7.21
N VAL A 78 10.88 4.84 -6.59
CA VAL A 78 10.56 3.56 -7.22
C VAL A 78 9.38 3.76 -8.18
N ARG A 79 9.60 3.47 -9.46
CA ARG A 79 8.64 3.68 -10.57
C ARG A 79 8.23 2.38 -11.26
N ASN A 80 8.63 1.26 -10.69
CA ASN A 80 8.31 -0.07 -11.21
C ASN A 80 7.04 -0.60 -10.54
N MET A 81 5.93 -0.62 -11.29
CA MET A 81 4.63 -1.05 -10.78
C MET A 81 4.61 -2.51 -10.32
N LEU A 82 5.38 -3.39 -11.00
CA LEU A 82 5.47 -4.79 -10.60
C LEU A 82 6.11 -4.93 -9.21
N LEU A 83 7.25 -4.25 -8.99
CA LEU A 83 7.94 -4.32 -7.70
C LEU A 83 7.11 -3.74 -6.56
N ILE A 84 6.34 -2.69 -6.84
CA ILE A 84 5.43 -2.10 -5.85
C ILE A 84 4.27 -3.05 -5.55
N GLY A 85 3.72 -3.71 -6.59
CA GLY A 85 2.70 -4.74 -6.41
C GLY A 85 3.22 -5.93 -5.61
N LEU A 86 4.42 -6.42 -5.92
CA LEU A 86 5.08 -7.49 -5.17
C LEU A 86 5.36 -7.10 -3.72
N ALA A 87 5.80 -5.86 -3.48
CA ALA A 87 5.98 -5.35 -2.12
C ALA A 87 4.64 -5.24 -1.38
N GLY A 88 3.59 -4.73 -2.02
CA GLY A 88 2.24 -4.69 -1.46
C GLY A 88 1.71 -6.06 -1.09
N PHE A 89 1.94 -7.06 -1.94
CA PHE A 89 1.56 -8.44 -1.69
C PHE A 89 2.37 -9.06 -0.54
N PHE A 90 3.69 -8.95 -0.57
CA PHE A 90 4.57 -9.50 0.47
C PHE A 90 4.29 -8.89 1.84
N PHE A 91 4.22 -7.56 1.92
CA PHE A 91 3.90 -6.87 3.18
C PHE A 91 2.44 -7.03 3.59
N GLY A 92 1.53 -7.28 2.64
CA GLY A 92 0.15 -7.68 2.92
C GLY A 92 0.07 -9.06 3.59
N LEU A 93 0.82 -10.04 3.08
CA LEU A 93 0.94 -11.37 3.72
C LEU A 93 1.55 -11.28 5.11
N LEU A 94 2.63 -10.50 5.25
CA LEU A 94 3.28 -10.28 6.53
C LEU A 94 2.33 -9.58 7.51
N ALA A 95 1.56 -8.62 7.05
CA ALA A 95 0.56 -7.90 7.83
C ALA A 95 -0.53 -8.84 8.34
N ASP A 96 -1.09 -9.67 7.47
CA ASP A 96 -2.11 -10.66 7.83
C ASP A 96 -1.58 -11.62 8.90
N TYR A 97 -0.39 -12.17 8.69
CA TYR A 97 0.26 -13.07 9.64
C TYR A 97 0.50 -12.40 11.01
N ILE A 98 1.05 -11.19 11.04
CA ILE A 98 1.28 -10.45 12.29
C ILE A 98 -0.04 -10.08 12.97
N GLY A 99 -1.07 -9.77 12.19
CA GLY A 99 -2.43 -9.56 12.68
C GLY A 99 -2.92 -10.75 13.50
N TRP A 100 -2.74 -11.98 12.98
CA TRP A 100 -3.06 -13.22 13.68
C TRP A 100 -2.28 -13.40 14.98
N VAL A 101 -0.96 -13.26 14.93
CA VAL A 101 -0.09 -13.38 16.13
C VAL A 101 -0.51 -12.38 17.20
N SER A 102 -0.78 -11.14 16.79
CA SER A 102 -1.18 -10.07 17.70
C SER A 102 -2.56 -10.31 18.30
N TRP A 103 -3.50 -10.82 17.51
CA TRP A 103 -4.84 -11.15 17.99
C TRP A 103 -4.82 -12.32 18.96
N ILE A 104 -4.02 -13.38 18.71
CA ILE A 104 -3.82 -14.50 19.61
C ILE A 104 -3.24 -14.01 20.95
N ALA A 105 -2.21 -13.17 20.92
CA ALA A 105 -1.62 -12.58 22.12
C ALA A 105 -2.64 -11.73 22.90
N ALA A 106 -3.45 -10.94 22.20
CA ALA A 106 -4.50 -10.15 22.83
C ALA A 106 -5.63 -11.01 23.42
N MET A 107 -5.94 -12.15 22.80
CA MET A 107 -6.95 -13.11 23.30
C MET A 107 -6.48 -13.84 24.55
N SER A 108 -5.22 -14.29 24.59
CA SER A 108 -4.62 -14.99 25.72
C SER A 108 -4.40 -14.06 26.93
N GLY A 109 -4.32 -12.74 26.70
CA GLY A 109 -3.94 -11.76 27.72
C GLY A 109 -2.45 -11.83 28.12
N ASP A 110 -1.65 -12.64 27.41
CA ASP A 110 -0.22 -12.83 27.67
C ASP A 110 0.61 -12.38 26.46
N PRO A 111 1.38 -11.28 26.59
CA PRO A 111 2.24 -10.80 25.52
C PRO A 111 3.32 -11.78 25.06
N SER A 112 3.63 -12.81 25.86
CA SER A 112 4.62 -13.83 25.49
C SER A 112 4.22 -14.61 24.24
N TYR A 113 2.93 -14.69 23.93
CA TYR A 113 2.44 -15.28 22.67
C TYR A 113 2.92 -14.53 21.41
N LEU A 114 3.43 -13.31 21.51
CA LEU A 114 4.07 -12.62 20.39
C LEU A 114 5.31 -13.37 19.88
N ILE A 115 5.93 -14.21 20.70
CA ILE A 115 7.05 -15.07 20.30
C ILE A 115 6.62 -16.11 19.26
N ALA A 116 5.32 -16.43 19.19
CA ALA A 116 4.74 -17.33 18.19
C ALA A 116 4.95 -16.79 16.74
N PHE A 117 5.30 -15.52 16.60
CA PHE A 117 5.74 -14.97 15.30
C PHE A 117 6.84 -15.82 14.65
N PHE A 118 7.73 -16.40 15.42
CA PHE A 118 8.82 -17.26 14.93
C PHE A 118 8.40 -18.72 14.70
N PHE A 119 7.18 -19.10 15.08
CA PHE A 119 6.66 -20.46 15.01
C PHE A 119 5.34 -20.54 14.23
N PRO A 120 5.39 -20.39 12.88
CA PRO A 120 4.17 -20.30 12.07
C PRO A 120 3.29 -21.56 12.14
N LEU A 121 3.87 -22.73 12.36
CA LEU A 121 3.10 -23.98 12.54
C LEU A 121 2.26 -23.96 13.81
N ASP A 122 2.78 -23.40 14.90
CA ASP A 122 2.06 -23.27 16.16
C ASP A 122 0.90 -22.28 16.00
N VAL A 123 1.13 -21.15 15.32
CA VAL A 123 0.07 -20.18 14.99
C VAL A 123 -1.04 -20.87 14.19
N PHE A 124 -0.70 -21.64 13.18
CA PHE A 124 -1.67 -22.37 12.36
C PHE A 124 -2.45 -23.40 13.20
N THR A 125 -1.78 -24.11 14.10
CA THR A 125 -2.43 -25.06 15.02
C THR A 125 -3.43 -24.34 15.91
N ILE A 126 -3.04 -23.21 16.52
CA ILE A 126 -3.94 -22.40 17.36
C ILE A 126 -5.16 -21.92 16.55
N ILE A 127 -4.96 -21.43 15.33
CA ILE A 127 -6.05 -21.01 14.44
C ILE A 127 -7.03 -22.17 14.19
N THR A 128 -6.53 -23.39 13.96
CA THR A 128 -7.39 -24.55 13.72
C THR A 128 -8.18 -24.97 14.97
N GLU A 129 -7.61 -24.85 16.17
CA GLU A 129 -8.33 -25.08 17.41
C GLU A 129 -9.44 -24.03 17.64
N ILE A 130 -9.11 -22.75 17.43
CA ILE A 130 -10.10 -21.66 17.50
C ILE A 130 -11.23 -21.87 16.49
N ALA A 131 -10.93 -22.41 15.30
CA ALA A 131 -11.96 -22.71 14.29
C ALA A 131 -12.94 -23.79 14.76
N LYS A 132 -12.50 -24.74 15.60
CA LYS A 132 -13.37 -25.78 16.17
C LYS A 132 -14.24 -25.25 17.29
N GLU A 133 -13.69 -24.42 18.16
CA GLU A 133 -14.39 -23.87 19.33
C GLU A 133 -15.24 -22.63 19.00
N GLY A 134 -14.82 -21.86 18.00
CA GLY A 134 -15.41 -20.58 17.60
C GLY A 134 -14.69 -19.38 18.22
N ALA A 135 -14.57 -18.31 17.42
CA ALA A 135 -13.82 -17.11 17.80
C ALA A 135 -14.68 -16.03 18.49
N TRP A 136 -15.97 -15.99 18.20
CA TRP A 136 -16.93 -15.01 18.76
C TRP A 136 -18.34 -15.57 18.78
N SER A 137 -19.22 -15.00 19.60
CA SER A 137 -20.65 -15.31 19.60
C SER A 137 -21.46 -14.20 18.95
N LEU A 138 -22.34 -14.57 18.02
CA LEU A 138 -23.28 -13.66 17.37
C LEU A 138 -24.71 -14.06 17.71
N SER A 139 -25.41 -13.21 18.46
CA SER A 139 -26.82 -13.47 18.87
C SER A 139 -27.06 -14.87 19.52
N GLY A 140 -26.11 -15.35 20.33
CA GLY A 140 -26.21 -16.65 20.98
C GLY A 140 -25.76 -17.86 20.16
N THR A 141 -25.34 -17.64 18.90
CA THR A 141 -24.74 -18.70 18.07
C THR A 141 -23.26 -18.41 17.87
N THR A 142 -22.42 -19.42 18.12
CA THR A 142 -20.97 -19.31 17.87
C THR A 142 -20.63 -19.91 16.51
N PRO A 143 -20.21 -19.12 15.52
CA PRO A 143 -19.77 -19.64 14.25
C PRO A 143 -18.53 -20.52 14.43
N THR A 144 -18.52 -21.69 13.78
CA THR A 144 -17.41 -22.65 13.83
C THR A 144 -17.12 -23.23 12.44
N GLY A 145 -15.99 -23.90 12.28
CA GLY A 145 -15.66 -24.68 11.12
C GLY A 145 -15.58 -23.89 9.83
N ALA A 146 -16.19 -24.40 8.77
CA ALA A 146 -16.06 -23.88 7.40
C ALA A 146 -16.50 -22.41 7.26
N PHE A 147 -17.53 -22.00 7.99
CA PHE A 147 -17.98 -20.60 7.93
C PHE A 147 -16.93 -19.63 8.48
N LEU A 148 -16.28 -20.00 9.56
CA LEU A 148 -15.25 -19.17 10.19
C LEU A 148 -14.02 -19.04 9.28
N TYR A 149 -13.60 -20.16 8.66
CA TYR A 149 -12.52 -20.13 7.65
C TYR A 149 -12.87 -19.24 6.45
N PHE A 150 -14.14 -19.25 6.00
CA PHE A 150 -14.57 -18.37 4.93
C PHE A 150 -14.46 -16.89 5.30
N VAL A 151 -14.86 -16.51 6.52
CA VAL A 151 -14.74 -15.12 7.00
C VAL A 151 -13.27 -14.69 7.05
N TRP A 152 -12.41 -15.52 7.61
CA TRP A 152 -10.97 -15.26 7.68
C TRP A 152 -10.30 -15.19 6.29
N PHE A 153 -10.75 -16.04 5.37
CA PHE A 153 -10.29 -15.97 3.99
C PHE A 153 -10.67 -14.63 3.33
N VAL A 154 -11.89 -14.16 3.53
CA VAL A 154 -12.32 -12.83 3.03
C VAL A 154 -11.49 -11.72 3.66
N GLU A 155 -11.22 -11.80 4.96
CA GLU A 155 -10.36 -10.85 5.67
C GLU A 155 -8.94 -10.83 5.09
N ALA A 156 -8.31 -11.98 4.91
CA ALA A 156 -7.00 -12.11 4.26
C ALA A 156 -7.00 -11.54 2.83
N CYS A 157 -8.06 -11.79 2.06
CA CYS A 157 -8.21 -11.21 0.72
C CYS A 157 -8.28 -9.67 0.77
N ILE A 158 -8.96 -9.09 1.75
CA ILE A 158 -9.03 -7.63 1.91
C ILE A 158 -7.67 -7.08 2.32
N VAL A 159 -6.98 -7.68 3.28
CA VAL A 159 -5.68 -7.21 3.76
C VAL A 159 -4.62 -7.33 2.66
N ILE A 160 -4.46 -8.51 2.07
CA ILE A 160 -3.42 -8.80 1.08
C ILE A 160 -3.76 -8.13 -0.26
N GLY A 161 -4.97 -8.35 -0.75
CA GLY A 161 -5.43 -7.79 -2.03
C GLY A 161 -5.57 -6.27 -1.97
N GLY A 162 -6.12 -5.75 -0.86
CA GLY A 162 -6.27 -4.32 -0.62
C GLY A 162 -4.92 -3.60 -0.54
N SER A 163 -3.96 -4.11 0.24
CA SER A 163 -2.63 -3.53 0.33
C SER A 163 -1.89 -3.54 -1.01
N THR A 164 -2.03 -4.62 -1.79
CA THR A 164 -1.45 -4.74 -3.14
C THR A 164 -2.07 -3.73 -4.10
N TYR A 165 -3.40 -3.76 -4.21
CA TYR A 165 -4.14 -2.91 -5.15
C TYR A 165 -3.94 -1.42 -4.85
N LEU A 166 -4.08 -1.02 -3.59
CA LEU A 166 -3.96 0.38 -3.17
C LEU A 166 -2.52 0.90 -3.34
N SER A 167 -1.49 0.05 -3.13
CA SER A 167 -0.09 0.42 -3.37
C SER A 167 0.17 0.70 -4.85
N ILE A 168 -0.31 -0.16 -5.74
CA ILE A 168 -0.22 0.04 -7.19
C ILE A 168 -0.99 1.30 -7.60
N LYS A 169 -2.25 1.43 -7.17
CA LYS A 169 -3.12 2.55 -7.50
C LYS A 169 -2.52 3.90 -7.06
N ALA A 170 -1.97 3.97 -5.85
CA ALA A 170 -1.37 5.19 -5.32
C ALA A 170 -0.22 5.74 -6.17
N LEU A 171 0.55 4.84 -6.82
CA LEU A 171 1.60 5.24 -7.75
C LEU A 171 1.08 5.45 -9.17
N ALA A 172 0.20 4.57 -9.66
CA ALA A 172 -0.36 4.69 -11.01
C ALA A 172 -1.03 6.04 -11.25
N GLU A 173 -1.68 6.57 -10.22
CA GLU A 173 -2.35 7.87 -10.26
C GLU A 173 -1.42 9.08 -10.06
N THR A 174 -0.13 8.87 -9.82
CA THR A 174 0.82 9.96 -9.55
C THR A 174 1.92 9.95 -10.63
N PRO A 175 1.85 10.82 -11.66
CA PRO A 175 2.89 10.94 -12.67
C PRO A 175 4.22 11.40 -12.06
N TYR A 176 5.32 10.95 -12.63
CA TYR A 176 6.67 11.39 -12.27
C TYR A 176 7.31 12.15 -13.40
N CYS A 177 7.86 13.33 -13.12
CA CYS A 177 8.58 14.13 -14.10
C CYS A 177 10.07 13.76 -14.06
N GLU A 178 10.57 13.12 -15.13
CA GLU A 178 11.97 12.69 -15.24
C GLU A 178 12.95 13.88 -15.30
N ASP A 179 12.53 14.99 -15.94
CA ASP A 179 13.38 16.17 -16.14
C ASP A 179 13.60 16.97 -14.84
N SER A 180 12.62 16.99 -13.97
CA SER A 180 12.64 17.73 -12.69
C SER A 180 12.80 16.84 -11.47
N ASP A 181 12.85 15.52 -11.65
CA ASP A 181 13.05 14.50 -10.61
C ASP A 181 12.04 14.58 -9.46
N ILE A 182 10.77 14.94 -9.77
CA ILE A 182 9.69 15.12 -8.80
C ILE A 182 8.41 14.38 -9.19
N TRP A 183 7.63 13.98 -8.18
CA TRP A 183 6.28 13.46 -8.35
C TRP A 183 5.30 14.62 -8.55
N ALA A 184 4.41 14.49 -9.53
CA ALA A 184 3.30 15.42 -9.72
C ALA A 184 2.21 15.10 -8.70
N ASP A 185 2.25 15.73 -7.53
CA ASP A 185 1.16 15.64 -6.57
C ASP A 185 -0.14 16.19 -7.18
N LYS A 186 -1.28 15.59 -6.85
CA LYS A 186 -2.62 16.08 -7.25
C LYS A 186 -2.88 17.44 -6.60
N LYS A 187 -2.29 18.50 -7.17
CA LYS A 187 -2.71 19.87 -6.86
C LYS A 187 -3.98 20.18 -7.63
N PRO A 188 -4.87 21.05 -7.12
CA PRO A 188 -6.09 21.42 -7.82
C PRO A 188 -5.76 21.85 -9.25
N SER A 189 -6.62 21.52 -10.20
CA SER A 189 -6.41 21.61 -11.67
C SER A 189 -5.82 22.94 -12.17
N TRP A 190 -6.16 24.07 -11.51
CA TRP A 190 -5.64 25.39 -11.81
C TRP A 190 -4.13 25.56 -11.46
N ALA A 191 -3.64 24.87 -10.42
CA ALA A 191 -2.23 24.90 -10.02
C ALA A 191 -1.37 24.06 -10.98
N LEU A 192 -1.90 22.94 -11.48
CA LEU A 192 -1.25 22.12 -12.51
C LEU A 192 -1.16 22.85 -13.84
N LEU A 193 -2.21 23.59 -14.23
CA LEU A 193 -2.18 24.43 -15.43
C LEU A 193 -1.12 25.54 -15.35
N ARG A 194 -0.96 26.19 -14.21
CA ARG A 194 0.09 27.19 -13.99
C ARG A 194 1.49 26.61 -14.06
N LEU A 195 1.73 25.48 -13.42
CA LEU A 195 3.03 24.80 -13.45
C LEU A 195 3.36 24.32 -14.87
N TRP A 196 2.38 23.79 -15.60
CA TRP A 196 2.55 23.35 -16.98
C TRP A 196 2.86 24.54 -17.91
N GLN A 197 2.17 25.67 -17.77
CA GLN A 197 2.46 26.90 -18.52
C GLN A 197 3.86 27.45 -18.17
N MET A 198 4.28 27.36 -16.91
CA MET A 198 5.60 27.80 -16.46
C MET A 198 6.72 26.94 -17.08
N CYS A 199 6.56 25.62 -17.12
CA CYS A 199 7.46 24.69 -17.80
C CYS A 199 7.54 24.95 -19.31
N LEU A 200 6.41 25.20 -19.96
CA LEU A 200 6.38 25.53 -21.40
C LEU A 200 7.08 26.87 -21.72
N ASN A 201 6.88 27.86 -20.85
CA ASN A 201 7.51 29.16 -21.02
C ASN A 201 9.05 29.11 -20.84
N LEU A 202 9.51 28.37 -19.80
CA LEU A 202 10.93 28.09 -19.57
C LEU A 202 11.57 27.38 -20.78
N LYS A 203 10.91 26.35 -21.31
CA LYS A 203 11.39 25.61 -22.49
C LYS A 203 11.45 26.50 -23.74
N ARG A 204 10.50 27.43 -23.91
CA ARG A 204 10.52 28.44 -25.02
C ARG A 204 11.64 29.45 -24.82
N GLN A 205 11.88 29.93 -23.61
CA GLN A 205 12.98 30.86 -23.32
C GLN A 205 14.34 30.20 -23.55
N PHE A 206 14.55 28.98 -23.12
CA PHE A 206 15.79 28.21 -23.33
C PHE A 206 16.03 27.99 -24.83
N ARG A 207 15.00 27.61 -25.61
CA ARG A 207 15.11 27.44 -27.07
C ARG A 207 15.44 28.76 -27.78
N ARG A 208 14.88 29.89 -27.33
CA ARG A 208 15.19 31.22 -27.87
C ARG A 208 16.61 31.68 -27.53
N ALA A 209 17.11 31.34 -26.34
CA ALA A 209 18.47 31.65 -25.91
C ALA A 209 19.52 30.86 -26.75
N LEU A 210 19.23 29.58 -27.05
CA LEU A 210 20.09 28.72 -27.88
C LEU A 210 20.10 29.09 -29.35
N LEU A 211 19.04 29.76 -29.86
CA LEU A 211 18.90 30.15 -31.26
C LEU A 211 19.30 31.62 -31.53
N ARG A 212 19.80 32.36 -30.52
CA ARG A 212 20.36 33.70 -30.76
C ARG A 212 21.72 33.54 -31.43
N PRO A 213 21.88 34.02 -32.70
CA PRO A 213 23.19 34.04 -33.30
C PRO A 213 24.09 34.99 -32.49
N SER A 214 25.33 34.56 -32.20
CA SER A 214 26.36 35.42 -31.63
C SER A 214 26.65 36.53 -32.61
N THR A 215 26.11 37.71 -32.35
CA THR A 215 26.56 38.92 -33.04
C THR A 215 27.87 39.36 -32.40
N ASN A 216 28.99 38.97 -33.02
CA ASN A 216 30.27 39.69 -32.92
C ASN A 216 30.30 40.73 -33.99
#